data_cb9e2613ae7bc6dbbbc403bc1f836918
#
_entry.id   cb9e2613ae7bc6dbbbc403bc1f836918
#
_cell.length_a   1.000
_cell.length_b   1.000
_cell.length_c   1.000
_cell.angle_alpha   90.00
_cell.angle_beta   90.00
_cell.angle_gamma   90.00
#
_symmetry.space_group_name_H-M   'P 1'
#
loop_
_entity.id
_entity.type
_entity.pdbx_description
1 polymer ?
#
loop_
_entity_poly.entity_id
_entity_poly.type
_entity_poly.pdbx_seq_one_letter_code
_entity_poly.pdbx_strand_id
1 'polypeptide(L)'
;ADKIDADLHQMIVAVEPKREHFACFGSWVLNRTLAIMIQYLLLGMELQLFSTHEYHYLFWYLEYLFNWQATCLSRATELLQSHETALEQKSGKSGKKSKKKKRASEKYIQEHQAMKQFYHGMRNMCSGYMKALEGFLLCGKICHPAEQFDSERMRFEHRFFPFQTLDTPQPRLFTQYQENLTLTMSHIAKETHLFRLSARSFQQAKTIFEGLSNVPQKLDELLKVTKTNYVVMKLAAGGHKNDSQ
;
A
#
# COMPACT_ATOMS: atom_id res chain seq x y z
N ALA A 1 8.73 18.85 19.03
CA ALA A 1 7.97 17.64 18.64
C ALA A 1 7.65 16.83 19.90
N ASP A 2 8.63 16.33 20.64
CA ASP A 2 8.45 15.42 21.79
C ASP A 2 7.59 15.99 22.92
N LYS A 3 7.65 17.31 23.16
CA LYS A 3 6.81 17.96 24.18
C LYS A 3 5.35 18.05 23.77
N ILE A 4 5.09 18.31 22.47
CA ILE A 4 3.72 18.35 21.93
C ILE A 4 3.11 16.95 21.93
N ASP A 5 3.90 15.94 21.63
CA ASP A 5 3.47 14.54 21.67
C ASP A 5 3.17 14.07 23.10
N ALA A 6 4.01 14.42 24.06
CA ALA A 6 3.77 14.17 25.47
C ALA A 6 2.53 14.88 26.01
N ASP A 7 2.31 16.14 25.64
CA ASP A 7 1.14 16.92 26.03
C ASP A 7 -0.13 16.34 25.39
N LEU A 8 -0.09 15.95 24.11
CA LEU A 8 -1.17 15.25 23.42
C LEU A 8 -1.46 13.91 24.08
N HIS A 9 -0.44 13.15 24.43
CA HIS A 9 -0.60 11.86 25.10
C HIS A 9 -1.26 12.01 26.47
N GLN A 10 -0.84 13.01 27.26
CA GLN A 10 -1.48 13.33 28.54
C GLN A 10 -2.93 13.78 28.38
N MET A 11 -3.22 14.59 27.37
CA MET A 11 -4.60 15.00 27.07
C MET A 11 -5.48 13.81 26.64
N ILE A 12 -4.94 12.86 25.87
CA ILE A 12 -5.63 11.63 25.47
C ILE A 12 -5.95 10.75 26.69
N VAL A 13 -4.98 10.58 27.59
CA VAL A 13 -5.15 9.78 28.81
C VAL A 13 -6.12 10.42 29.81
N ALA A 14 -6.13 11.74 29.92
CA ALA A 14 -7.00 12.48 30.83
C ALA A 14 -8.49 12.49 30.43
N VAL A 15 -8.84 12.11 29.21
CA VAL A 15 -10.20 12.22 28.66
C VAL A 15 -10.75 10.84 28.26
N GLU A 16 -10.87 9.93 29.22
CA GLU A 16 -11.43 8.58 29.02
C GLU A 16 -12.74 8.48 28.22
N PRO A 17 -13.76 9.35 28.41
CA PRO A 17 -15.01 9.22 27.67
C PRO A 17 -14.91 9.60 26.19
N LYS A 18 -13.81 10.23 25.72
CA LYS A 18 -13.59 10.64 24.31
C LYS A 18 -12.52 9.81 23.60
N ARG A 19 -12.02 8.76 24.22
CA ARG A 19 -10.93 7.93 23.70
C ARG A 19 -11.18 7.40 22.29
N GLU A 20 -12.43 7.02 22.00
CA GLU A 20 -12.83 6.54 20.68
C GLU A 20 -12.75 7.62 19.60
N HIS A 21 -13.11 8.86 19.92
CA HIS A 21 -13.01 9.99 18.98
C HIS A 21 -11.55 10.31 18.63
N PHE A 22 -10.66 10.27 19.61
CA PHE A 22 -9.22 10.48 19.40
C PHE A 22 -8.60 9.34 18.60
N ALA A 23 -9.01 8.08 18.82
CA ALA A 23 -8.55 6.95 18.03
C ALA A 23 -8.98 7.07 16.56
N CYS A 24 -10.20 7.52 16.28
CA CYS A 24 -10.68 7.80 14.93
C CYS A 24 -9.90 8.95 14.28
N PHE A 25 -9.62 10.02 15.01
CA PHE A 25 -8.84 11.15 14.53
C PHE A 25 -7.39 10.75 14.24
N GLY A 26 -6.74 10.03 15.15
CA GLY A 26 -5.38 9.50 14.95
C GLY A 26 -5.29 8.59 13.72
N SER A 27 -6.26 7.70 13.54
CA SER A 27 -6.33 6.85 12.34
C SER A 27 -6.53 7.64 11.06
N TRP A 28 -7.30 8.73 11.11
CA TRP A 28 -7.48 9.63 9.97
C TRP A 28 -6.18 10.39 9.64
N VAL A 29 -5.50 10.94 10.66
CA VAL A 29 -4.21 11.64 10.48
C VAL A 29 -3.19 10.68 9.87
N LEU A 30 -3.03 9.49 10.44
CA LEU A 30 -2.11 8.48 9.93
C LEU A 30 -2.43 8.11 8.47
N ASN A 31 -3.70 7.89 8.13
CA ASN A 31 -4.10 7.59 6.75
C ASN A 31 -3.74 8.75 5.80
N ARG A 32 -3.90 10.01 6.21
CA ARG A 32 -3.51 11.16 5.41
C ARG A 32 -1.99 11.27 5.24
N THR A 33 -1.23 11.01 6.29
CA THR A 33 0.23 10.96 6.23
C THR A 33 0.69 9.89 5.23
N LEU A 34 0.17 8.68 5.33
CA LEU A 34 0.46 7.59 4.39
C LEU A 34 0.08 7.95 2.95
N ALA A 35 -1.05 8.64 2.74
CA ALA A 35 -1.46 9.10 1.42
C ALA A 35 -0.48 10.11 0.82
N ILE A 36 0.04 11.04 1.63
CA ILE A 36 1.06 12.01 1.21
C ILE A 36 2.37 11.30 0.84
N MET A 37 2.82 10.33 1.65
CA MET A 37 4.01 9.54 1.35
C MET A 37 3.88 8.79 0.03
N ILE A 38 2.73 8.16 -0.23
CA ILE A 38 2.44 7.47 -1.49
C ILE A 38 2.47 8.46 -2.65
N GLN A 39 1.80 9.60 -2.53
CA GLN A 39 1.79 10.63 -3.57
C GLN A 39 3.18 11.16 -3.87
N TYR A 40 4.02 11.36 -2.86
CA TYR A 40 5.41 11.77 -3.04
C TYR A 40 6.19 10.77 -3.92
N LEU A 41 6.07 9.47 -3.65
CA LEU A 41 6.74 8.43 -4.43
C LEU A 41 6.17 8.34 -5.84
N LEU A 42 4.84 8.34 -6.00
CA LEU A 42 4.20 8.27 -7.32
C LEU A 42 4.53 9.49 -8.18
N LEU A 43 4.52 10.69 -7.61
CA LEU A 43 4.92 11.90 -8.31
C LEU A 43 6.39 11.86 -8.73
N GLY A 44 7.27 11.36 -7.86
CA GLY A 44 8.68 11.15 -8.20
C GLY A 44 8.88 10.17 -9.38
N MET A 45 8.04 9.13 -9.47
CA MET A 45 8.02 8.22 -10.64
C MET A 45 7.50 8.93 -11.90
N GLU A 46 6.42 9.69 -11.81
CA GLU A 46 5.88 10.47 -12.95
C GLU A 46 6.88 11.49 -13.48
N LEU A 47 7.63 12.14 -12.60
CA LEU A 47 8.67 13.12 -12.93
C LEU A 47 10.00 12.45 -13.32
N GLN A 48 10.07 11.12 -13.37
CA GLN A 48 11.28 10.36 -13.73
C GLN A 48 12.50 10.70 -12.85
N LEU A 49 12.27 10.98 -11.56
CA LEU A 49 13.34 11.31 -10.60
C LEU A 49 14.12 10.08 -10.10
N PHE A 50 13.65 8.88 -10.44
CA PHE A 50 14.23 7.62 -9.99
C PHE A 50 14.85 6.87 -11.16
N SER A 51 15.99 6.24 -10.92
CA SER A 51 16.62 5.34 -11.87
C SER A 51 15.92 3.98 -11.92
N THR A 52 16.02 3.25 -13.03
CA THR A 52 15.31 1.99 -13.26
C THR A 52 15.52 0.96 -12.14
N HIS A 53 16.73 0.85 -11.60
CA HIS A 53 17.07 -0.08 -10.51
C HIS A 53 16.46 0.35 -9.16
N GLU A 54 16.11 1.63 -8.98
CA GLU A 54 15.50 2.14 -7.76
C GLU A 54 14.02 1.72 -7.64
N TYR A 55 13.34 1.45 -8.76
CA TYR A 55 11.93 1.08 -8.75
C TYR A 55 11.63 -0.16 -7.92
N HIS A 56 12.57 -1.08 -7.77
CA HIS A 56 12.38 -2.29 -6.98
C HIS A 56 12.08 -1.95 -5.51
N TYR A 57 12.93 -1.16 -4.85
CA TYR A 57 12.70 -0.78 -3.46
C TYR A 57 11.57 0.26 -3.30
N LEU A 58 11.30 1.06 -4.34
CA LEU A 58 10.15 1.97 -4.33
C LEU A 58 8.83 1.20 -4.31
N PHE A 59 8.66 0.17 -5.14
CA PHE A 59 7.46 -0.68 -5.10
C PHE A 59 7.37 -1.51 -3.82
N TRP A 60 8.49 -1.94 -3.27
CA TRP A 60 8.55 -2.61 -1.98
C TRP A 60 8.06 -1.69 -0.85
N TYR A 61 8.45 -0.42 -0.88
CA TYR A 61 7.99 0.57 0.09
C TYR A 61 6.51 0.93 -0.11
N LEU A 62 6.08 1.11 -1.36
CA LEU A 62 4.67 1.37 -1.70
C LEU A 62 3.74 0.21 -1.29
N GLU A 63 4.17 -1.04 -1.45
CA GLU A 63 3.41 -2.20 -0.97
C GLU A 63 3.13 -2.10 0.53
N TYR A 64 4.13 -1.71 1.30
CA TYR A 64 4.00 -1.48 2.72
C TYR A 64 3.02 -0.34 3.04
N LEU A 65 3.15 0.81 2.38
CA LEU A 65 2.29 1.97 2.60
C LEU A 65 0.80 1.66 2.30
N PHE A 66 0.53 0.99 1.18
CA PHE A 66 -0.83 0.58 0.84
C PHE A 66 -1.39 -0.45 1.82
N ASN A 67 -0.57 -1.34 2.34
CA ASN A 67 -0.98 -2.28 3.38
C ASN A 67 -1.40 -1.55 4.66
N TRP A 68 -0.65 -0.54 5.07
CA TRP A 68 -0.99 0.28 6.24
C TRP A 68 -2.24 1.12 6.01
N GLN A 69 -2.44 1.68 4.81
CA GLN A 69 -3.70 2.37 4.49
C GLN A 69 -4.91 1.44 4.62
N ALA A 70 -4.81 0.21 4.11
CA ALA A 70 -5.87 -0.78 4.25
C ALA A 70 -6.13 -1.14 5.72
N THR A 71 -5.06 -1.24 6.53
CA THR A 71 -5.14 -1.52 7.98
C THR A 71 -5.82 -0.36 8.73
N CYS A 72 -5.44 0.89 8.44
CA CYS A 72 -6.07 2.08 9.04
C CYS A 72 -7.58 2.14 8.75
N LEU A 73 -7.99 1.85 7.51
CA LEU A 73 -9.43 1.82 7.17
C LEU A 73 -10.16 0.67 7.84
N SER A 74 -9.54 -0.50 7.99
CA SER A 74 -10.13 -1.61 8.77
C SER A 74 -10.38 -1.18 10.20
N ARG A 75 -9.38 -0.60 10.85
CA ARG A 75 -9.49 -0.15 12.23
C ARG A 75 -10.55 0.95 12.42
N ALA A 76 -10.59 1.93 11.52
CA ALA A 76 -11.62 2.97 11.53
C ALA A 76 -13.03 2.38 11.38
N THR A 77 -13.21 1.40 10.50
CA THR A 77 -14.50 0.73 10.28
C THR A 77 -14.92 -0.07 11.52
N GLU A 78 -14.02 -0.81 12.16
CA GLU A 78 -14.27 -1.54 13.39
C GLU A 78 -14.71 -0.62 14.54
N LEU A 79 -14.03 0.52 14.70
CA LEU A 79 -14.38 1.51 15.73
C LEU A 79 -15.78 2.11 15.50
N LEU A 80 -16.11 2.43 14.25
CA LEU A 80 -17.45 2.92 13.91
C LEU A 80 -18.54 1.90 14.19
N GLN A 81 -18.34 0.65 13.81
CA GLN A 81 -19.30 -0.44 14.05
C GLN A 81 -19.49 -0.69 15.56
N SER A 82 -18.40 -0.70 16.32
CA SER A 82 -18.47 -0.86 17.78
C SER A 82 -19.25 0.27 18.45
N HIS A 83 -19.02 1.51 18.00
CA HIS A 83 -19.74 2.67 18.51
C HIS A 83 -21.25 2.63 18.18
N GLU A 84 -21.62 2.20 16.97
CA GLU A 84 -23.02 2.04 16.59
C GLU A 84 -23.73 0.99 17.45
N THR A 85 -23.11 -0.17 17.64
CA THR A 85 -23.64 -1.23 18.47
C THR A 85 -23.86 -0.76 19.92
N ALA A 86 -22.91 -0.01 20.47
CA ALA A 86 -23.04 0.56 21.82
C ALA A 86 -24.17 1.60 21.93
N LEU A 87 -24.39 2.41 20.88
CA LEU A 87 -25.50 3.37 20.83
C LEU A 87 -26.87 2.68 20.71
N GLU A 88 -26.98 1.62 19.91
CA GLU A 88 -28.21 0.84 19.75
C GLU A 88 -28.62 0.16 21.07
N GLN A 89 -27.66 -0.36 21.84
CA GLN A 89 -27.93 -0.94 23.18
C GLN A 89 -28.41 0.10 24.21
N LYS A 90 -27.94 1.36 24.11
CA LYS A 90 -28.34 2.44 25.03
C LYS A 90 -29.66 3.12 24.64
N SER A 91 -30.07 3.07 23.38
CA SER A 91 -31.26 3.76 22.88
C SER A 91 -32.42 2.79 22.59
N GLY A 92 -33.13 2.36 23.61
CA GLY A 92 -34.30 1.48 23.49
C GLY A 92 -35.52 2.04 22.72
N LYS A 93 -35.38 3.15 21.95
CA LYS A 93 -36.45 3.75 21.11
C LYS A 93 -35.92 4.25 19.81
N SER A 94 -36.28 3.62 18.70
CA SER A 94 -35.95 4.00 17.35
C SER A 94 -36.85 5.12 16.81
N GLY A 95 -36.39 6.39 16.85
CA GLY A 95 -37.08 7.51 16.20
C GLY A 95 -36.58 7.72 14.75
N LYS A 96 -37.34 8.48 13.91
CA LYS A 96 -37.00 8.78 12.51
C LYS A 96 -35.58 9.37 12.31
N LYS A 97 -35.07 10.12 13.32
CA LYS A 97 -33.70 10.68 13.32
C LYS A 97 -32.61 9.59 13.39
N SER A 98 -32.89 8.49 14.10
CA SER A 98 -31.98 7.35 14.19
C SER A 98 -31.79 6.65 12.84
N LYS A 99 -32.87 6.46 12.06
CA LYS A 99 -32.80 5.84 10.73
C LYS A 99 -31.95 6.62 9.72
N LYS A 100 -32.02 7.98 9.74
CA LYS A 100 -31.21 8.82 8.84
C LYS A 100 -29.72 8.74 9.20
N LYS A 101 -29.39 8.72 10.50
CA LYS A 101 -28.01 8.59 10.98
C LYS A 101 -27.44 7.21 10.64
N LYS A 102 -28.20 6.15 10.79
CA LYS A 102 -27.81 4.77 10.44
C LYS A 102 -27.48 4.63 8.95
N ARG A 103 -28.32 5.15 8.05
CA ARG A 103 -28.03 5.15 6.60
C ARG A 103 -26.75 5.91 6.22
N ALA A 104 -26.46 7.03 6.89
CA ALA A 104 -25.25 7.79 6.64
C ALA A 104 -24.00 7.00 7.06
N SER A 105 -24.06 6.31 8.18
CA SER A 105 -22.99 5.46 8.67
C SER A 105 -22.79 4.21 7.80
N GLU A 106 -23.86 3.54 7.40
CA GLU A 106 -23.80 2.40 6.47
C GLU A 106 -23.12 2.78 5.15
N LYS A 107 -23.47 3.97 4.58
CA LYS A 107 -22.83 4.49 3.38
C LYS A 107 -21.33 4.73 3.60
N TYR A 108 -20.97 5.34 4.72
CA TYR A 108 -19.57 5.60 5.07
C TYR A 108 -18.76 4.29 5.23
N ILE A 109 -19.33 3.29 5.88
CA ILE A 109 -18.71 1.98 6.02
C ILE A 109 -18.49 1.32 4.64
N GLN A 110 -19.49 1.40 3.74
CA GLN A 110 -19.34 0.87 2.38
C GLN A 110 -18.25 1.58 1.58
N GLU A 111 -18.15 2.92 1.68
CA GLU A 111 -17.09 3.70 1.04
C GLU A 111 -15.71 3.31 1.58
N HIS A 112 -15.57 3.10 2.89
CA HIS A 112 -14.32 2.64 3.51
C HIS A 112 -13.95 1.22 3.08
N GLN A 113 -14.92 0.33 2.97
CA GLN A 113 -14.70 -1.03 2.48
C GLN A 113 -14.24 -1.03 1.01
N ALA A 114 -14.84 -0.21 0.16
CA ALA A 114 -14.41 -0.05 -1.23
C ALA A 114 -12.99 0.50 -1.33
N MET A 115 -12.66 1.54 -0.54
CA MET A 115 -11.30 2.09 -0.49
C MET A 115 -10.28 1.08 0.06
N LYS A 116 -10.63 0.31 1.08
CA LYS A 116 -9.77 -0.78 1.58
C LYS A 116 -9.45 -1.79 0.49
N GLN A 117 -10.46 -2.23 -0.28
CA GLN A 117 -10.26 -3.13 -1.41
C GLN A 117 -9.38 -2.49 -2.48
N PHE A 118 -9.58 -1.20 -2.78
CA PHE A 118 -8.72 -0.46 -3.69
C PHE A 118 -7.25 -0.50 -3.24
N TYR A 119 -6.96 -0.25 -1.97
CA TYR A 119 -5.59 -0.33 -1.46
C TYR A 119 -5.01 -1.74 -1.50
N HIS A 120 -5.82 -2.78 -1.29
CA HIS A 120 -5.38 -4.16 -1.52
C HIS A 120 -5.05 -4.43 -3.00
N GLY A 121 -5.82 -3.87 -3.93
CA GLY A 121 -5.51 -3.92 -5.36
C GLY A 121 -4.18 -3.24 -5.67
N MET A 122 -3.97 -2.03 -5.17
CA MET A 122 -2.70 -1.29 -5.33
C MET A 122 -1.51 -2.03 -4.71
N ARG A 123 -1.67 -2.61 -3.53
CA ARG A 123 -0.65 -3.45 -2.90
C ARG A 123 -0.26 -4.61 -3.80
N ASN A 124 -1.24 -5.32 -4.37
CA ASN A 124 -0.96 -6.42 -5.29
C ASN A 124 -0.29 -5.95 -6.58
N MET A 125 -0.62 -4.76 -7.10
CA MET A 125 0.10 -4.17 -8.24
C MET A 125 1.57 -3.93 -7.88
N CYS A 126 1.87 -3.32 -6.75
CA CYS A 126 3.24 -3.08 -6.29
C CYS A 126 4.02 -4.40 -6.15
N SER A 127 3.41 -5.40 -5.52
CA SER A 127 3.98 -6.75 -5.42
C SER A 127 4.24 -7.38 -6.79
N GLY A 128 3.36 -7.15 -7.76
CA GLY A 128 3.54 -7.58 -9.15
C GLY A 128 4.73 -6.91 -9.83
N TYR A 129 4.86 -5.61 -9.71
CA TYR A 129 6.01 -4.86 -10.25
C TYR A 129 7.32 -5.27 -9.60
N MET A 130 7.36 -5.40 -8.27
CA MET A 130 8.56 -5.82 -7.56
C MET A 130 9.07 -7.17 -8.07
N LYS A 131 8.20 -8.18 -8.15
CA LYS A 131 8.57 -9.52 -8.66
C LYS A 131 8.97 -9.51 -10.13
N ALA A 132 8.35 -8.66 -10.96
CA ALA A 132 8.76 -8.48 -12.34
C ALA A 132 10.17 -7.93 -12.45
N LEU A 133 10.49 -6.90 -11.66
CA LEU A 133 11.82 -6.28 -11.62
C LEU A 133 12.88 -7.25 -11.10
N GLU A 134 12.58 -8.03 -10.06
CA GLU A 134 13.45 -9.13 -9.59
C GLU A 134 13.74 -10.13 -10.72
N GLY A 135 12.72 -10.52 -11.48
CA GLY A 135 12.86 -11.40 -12.63
C GLY A 135 13.74 -10.79 -13.73
N PHE A 136 13.57 -9.50 -14.02
CA PHE A 136 14.39 -8.79 -15.00
C PHE A 136 15.83 -8.57 -14.54
N LEU A 137 16.07 -8.36 -13.25
CA LEU A 137 17.40 -8.34 -12.66
C LEU A 137 18.08 -9.72 -12.78
N LEU A 138 17.35 -10.79 -12.45
CA LEU A 138 17.88 -12.15 -12.49
C LEU A 138 18.27 -12.59 -13.92
N CYS A 139 17.51 -12.19 -14.95
CA CYS A 139 17.84 -12.49 -16.35
C CYS A 139 18.76 -11.45 -17.02
N GLY A 140 19.30 -10.49 -16.27
CA GLY A 140 20.25 -9.50 -16.76
C GLY A 140 19.65 -8.43 -17.70
N LYS A 141 18.32 -8.32 -17.81
CA LYS A 141 17.67 -7.28 -18.61
C LYS A 141 17.70 -5.91 -17.93
N ILE A 142 17.82 -5.88 -16.63
CA ILE A 142 18.09 -4.70 -15.83
C ILE A 142 19.42 -4.95 -15.15
N CYS A 143 20.36 -4.02 -15.35
CA CYS A 143 21.66 -4.08 -14.71
C CYS A 143 21.68 -3.18 -13.48
N HIS A 144 22.32 -3.63 -12.41
CA HIS A 144 22.71 -2.74 -11.34
C HIS A 144 23.74 -1.74 -11.90
N PRO A 145 23.64 -0.46 -11.56
CA PRO A 145 24.67 0.50 -11.95
C PRO A 145 25.99 0.08 -11.33
N ALA A 146 27.08 0.33 -12.05
CA ALA A 146 28.41 0.17 -11.48
C ALA A 146 28.51 1.03 -10.21
N GLU A 147 29.00 0.45 -9.13
CA GLU A 147 29.25 1.17 -7.88
C GLU A 147 30.32 2.23 -8.14
N GLN A 148 29.96 3.50 -8.20
CA GLN A 148 30.91 4.57 -8.38
C GLN A 148 31.13 5.39 -7.11
N PHE A 149 30.07 5.95 -6.51
CA PHE A 149 30.17 6.82 -5.36
C PHE A 149 29.08 6.56 -4.31
N ASP A 150 27.90 6.10 -4.74
CA ASP A 150 26.78 5.88 -3.86
C ASP A 150 26.43 4.39 -3.77
N SER A 151 26.53 3.82 -2.59
CA SER A 151 26.01 2.48 -2.35
C SER A 151 24.48 2.47 -2.49
N GLU A 152 23.90 1.31 -2.80
CA GLU A 152 22.45 1.14 -2.86
C GLU A 152 21.77 1.55 -1.53
N ARG A 153 22.45 1.30 -0.40
CA ARG A 153 22.02 1.73 0.92
C ARG A 153 21.91 3.26 1.02
N MET A 154 22.92 3.99 0.58
CA MET A 154 22.92 5.47 0.63
C MET A 154 21.78 6.04 -0.21
N ARG A 155 21.56 5.49 -1.41
CA ARG A 155 20.44 5.91 -2.27
C ARG A 155 19.10 5.64 -1.62
N PHE A 156 18.89 4.44 -1.06
CA PHE A 156 17.68 4.08 -0.33
C PHE A 156 17.44 5.04 0.83
N GLU A 157 18.44 5.25 1.69
CA GLU A 157 18.34 6.12 2.85
C GLU A 157 18.04 7.57 2.43
N HIS A 158 18.66 8.06 1.37
CA HIS A 158 18.40 9.39 0.83
C HIS A 158 16.97 9.54 0.27
N ARG A 159 16.49 8.56 -0.48
CA ARG A 159 15.12 8.59 -1.05
C ARG A 159 14.04 8.57 0.02
N PHE A 160 14.25 7.84 1.10
CA PHE A 160 13.28 7.70 2.19
C PHE A 160 13.59 8.59 3.40
N PHE A 161 14.63 9.43 3.33
CA PHE A 161 14.96 10.38 4.39
C PHE A 161 13.77 11.26 4.82
N PRO A 162 12.94 11.82 3.92
CA PRO A 162 11.78 12.61 4.33
C PRO A 162 10.76 11.84 5.17
N PHE A 163 10.77 10.51 5.10
CA PHE A 163 9.84 9.65 5.82
C PHE A 163 10.35 9.28 7.22
N GLN A 164 11.63 9.42 7.49
CA GLN A 164 12.23 9.11 8.80
C GLN A 164 11.75 10.09 9.89
N THR A 165 11.33 11.28 9.50
CA THR A 165 10.77 12.29 10.41
C THR A 165 9.29 12.08 10.71
N LEU A 166 8.64 11.15 10.01
CA LEU A 166 7.24 10.83 10.19
C LEU A 166 7.12 9.62 11.12
N ASP A 167 6.29 9.77 12.14
CA ASP A 167 6.01 8.69 13.09
C ASP A 167 5.07 7.67 12.45
N THR A 168 5.64 6.80 11.62
CA THR A 168 4.93 5.69 10.96
C THR A 168 5.10 4.40 11.76
N PRO A 169 4.06 3.57 11.86
CA PRO A 169 4.20 2.25 12.46
C PRO A 169 5.24 1.43 11.70
N GLN A 170 6.26 0.90 12.41
CA GLN A 170 7.28 0.04 11.81
C GLN A 170 7.95 0.65 10.57
N PRO A 171 8.75 1.69 10.70
CA PRO A 171 9.46 2.31 9.59
C PRO A 171 10.30 1.25 8.85
N ARG A 172 10.27 1.31 7.51
CA ARG A 172 11.00 0.37 6.67
C ARG A 172 12.48 0.76 6.58
N LEU A 173 13.34 -0.20 6.90
CA LEU A 173 14.79 -0.03 6.88
C LEU A 173 15.41 -0.75 5.69
N PHE A 174 16.56 -0.27 5.25
CA PHE A 174 17.32 -0.89 4.15
C PHE A 174 17.69 -2.35 4.46
N THR A 175 18.04 -2.67 5.70
CA THR A 175 18.32 -4.03 6.14
C THR A 175 17.15 -4.99 5.90
N GLN A 176 15.93 -4.56 6.20
CA GLN A 176 14.72 -5.34 5.94
C GLN A 176 14.47 -5.54 4.44
N TYR A 177 14.78 -4.53 3.62
CA TYR A 177 14.72 -4.64 2.17
C TYR A 177 15.70 -5.69 1.65
N GLN A 178 16.96 -5.64 2.09
CA GLN A 178 17.99 -6.60 1.70
C GLN A 178 17.66 -8.03 2.13
N GLU A 179 17.18 -8.21 3.36
CA GLU A 179 16.73 -9.54 3.86
C GLU A 179 15.62 -10.10 2.99
N ASN A 180 14.63 -9.28 2.63
CA ASN A 180 13.52 -9.68 1.78
C ASN A 180 14.00 -10.07 0.37
N LEU A 181 14.88 -9.28 -0.23
CA LEU A 181 15.47 -9.56 -1.54
C LEU A 181 16.30 -10.86 -1.51
N THR A 182 17.14 -11.01 -0.49
CA THR A 182 17.99 -12.21 -0.32
C THR A 182 17.14 -13.46 -0.15
N LEU A 183 16.10 -13.42 0.69
CA LEU A 183 15.18 -14.54 0.88
C LEU A 183 14.47 -14.90 -0.42
N THR A 184 13.99 -13.91 -1.16
CA THR A 184 13.32 -14.16 -2.45
C THR A 184 14.28 -14.81 -3.44
N MET A 185 15.49 -14.29 -3.58
CA MET A 185 16.49 -14.80 -4.52
C MET A 185 17.03 -16.19 -4.13
N SER A 186 17.20 -16.48 -2.84
CA SER A 186 17.68 -17.79 -2.37
C SER A 186 16.70 -18.94 -2.63
N HIS A 187 15.40 -18.65 -2.64
CA HIS A 187 14.34 -19.65 -2.87
C HIS A 187 13.93 -19.81 -4.33
N ILE A 188 14.37 -18.92 -5.22
CA ILE A 188 13.92 -18.88 -6.61
C ILE A 188 15.09 -19.10 -7.56
N ALA A 189 15.16 -20.31 -8.12
CA ALA A 189 16.23 -20.70 -9.04
C ALA A 189 16.04 -20.20 -10.49
N LYS A 190 14.86 -19.67 -10.87
CA LYS A 190 14.55 -19.29 -12.26
C LYS A 190 13.67 -18.02 -12.31
N GLU A 191 14.04 -17.11 -13.20
CA GLU A 191 13.31 -15.89 -13.50
C GLU A 191 11.84 -16.13 -13.91
N THR A 192 11.58 -17.25 -14.63
CA THR A 192 10.23 -17.64 -15.05
C THR A 192 9.28 -17.87 -13.87
N HIS A 193 9.81 -18.27 -12.70
CA HIS A 193 9.00 -18.40 -11.49
C HIS A 193 8.59 -17.03 -10.95
N LEU A 194 9.49 -16.05 -10.94
CA LEU A 194 9.19 -14.66 -10.54
C LEU A 194 8.14 -14.04 -11.47
N PHE A 195 8.25 -14.27 -12.78
CA PHE A 195 7.24 -13.77 -13.72
C PHE A 195 5.87 -14.42 -13.52
N ARG A 196 5.81 -15.71 -13.13
CA ARG A 196 4.54 -16.36 -12.74
C ARG A 196 3.95 -15.74 -11.48
N LEU A 197 4.78 -15.50 -10.46
CA LEU A 197 4.34 -14.85 -9.22
C LEU A 197 3.87 -13.42 -9.49
N SER A 198 4.59 -12.68 -10.33
CA SER A 198 4.20 -11.35 -10.79
C SER A 198 2.84 -11.37 -11.51
N ALA A 199 2.67 -12.26 -12.48
CA ALA A 199 1.40 -12.45 -13.19
C ALA A 199 0.25 -12.75 -12.21
N ARG A 200 0.48 -13.61 -11.21
CA ARG A 200 -0.52 -13.91 -10.17
C ARG A 200 -0.90 -12.66 -9.37
N SER A 201 0.07 -11.84 -8.99
CA SER A 201 -0.18 -10.60 -8.27
C SER A 201 -1.00 -9.60 -9.11
N PHE A 202 -0.68 -9.42 -10.40
CA PHE A 202 -1.49 -8.61 -11.30
C PHE A 202 -2.88 -9.18 -11.55
N GLN A 203 -3.02 -10.51 -11.62
CA GLN A 203 -4.34 -11.14 -11.72
C GLN A 203 -5.19 -10.86 -10.49
N GLN A 204 -4.63 -10.95 -9.29
CA GLN A 204 -5.32 -10.62 -8.05
C GLN A 204 -5.73 -9.14 -8.02
N ALA A 205 -4.83 -8.23 -8.39
CA ALA A 205 -5.15 -6.81 -8.49
C ALA A 205 -6.30 -6.55 -9.48
N LYS A 206 -6.24 -7.17 -10.67
CA LYS A 206 -7.29 -7.11 -11.68
C LYS A 206 -8.65 -7.55 -11.12
N THR A 207 -8.71 -8.72 -10.49
CA THR A 207 -9.95 -9.26 -9.91
C THR A 207 -10.54 -8.31 -8.85
N ILE A 208 -9.69 -7.73 -8.03
CA ILE A 208 -10.11 -6.74 -7.02
C ILE A 208 -10.68 -5.50 -7.72
N PHE A 209 -9.98 -4.92 -8.68
CA PHE A 209 -10.41 -3.70 -9.37
C PHE A 209 -11.70 -3.92 -10.19
N GLU A 210 -11.88 -5.08 -10.82
CA GLU A 210 -13.13 -5.44 -11.54
C GLU A 210 -14.33 -5.57 -10.60
N GLY A 211 -14.11 -5.91 -9.32
CA GLY A 211 -15.16 -5.99 -8.31
C GLY A 211 -15.52 -4.65 -7.65
N LEU A 212 -14.81 -3.56 -7.94
CA LEU A 212 -15.04 -2.27 -7.32
C LEU A 212 -16.13 -1.48 -8.07
N SER A 213 -17.17 -1.11 -7.35
CA SER A 213 -18.16 -0.12 -7.75
C SER A 213 -18.01 1.14 -6.89
N ASN A 214 -18.03 2.33 -7.49
CA ASN A 214 -17.93 3.62 -6.80
C ASN A 214 -16.53 4.01 -6.29
N VAL A 215 -15.52 3.89 -7.11
CA VAL A 215 -14.11 4.22 -6.77
C VAL A 215 -13.56 5.34 -7.68
N PRO A 216 -12.43 6.01 -7.27
CA PRO A 216 -11.91 7.22 -7.92
C PRO A 216 -11.71 7.13 -9.44
N GLN A 217 -11.74 8.29 -10.07
CA GLN A 217 -11.76 8.59 -11.51
C GLN A 217 -10.71 7.90 -12.41
N LYS A 218 -9.72 7.17 -11.84
CA LYS A 218 -8.65 6.51 -12.60
C LYS A 218 -8.71 4.98 -12.60
N LEU A 219 -9.83 4.39 -12.15
CA LEU A 219 -9.92 2.92 -12.03
C LEU A 219 -9.79 2.22 -13.39
N ASP A 220 -10.37 2.78 -14.45
CA ASP A 220 -10.30 2.19 -15.79
C ASP A 220 -8.87 2.15 -16.33
N GLU A 221 -8.09 3.22 -16.10
CA GLU A 221 -6.68 3.27 -16.48
C GLU A 221 -5.86 2.23 -15.70
N LEU A 222 -6.06 2.15 -14.39
CA LEU A 222 -5.40 1.15 -13.54
C LEU A 222 -5.77 -0.27 -13.97
N LEU A 223 -7.02 -0.51 -14.28
CA LEU A 223 -7.49 -1.80 -14.75
C LEU A 223 -6.86 -2.18 -16.11
N LYS A 224 -6.76 -1.22 -17.03
CA LYS A 224 -6.09 -1.40 -18.33
C LYS A 224 -4.62 -1.77 -18.12
N VAL A 225 -3.89 -0.99 -17.30
CA VAL A 225 -2.48 -1.24 -16.98
C VAL A 225 -2.30 -2.61 -16.32
N THR A 226 -3.15 -2.94 -15.37
CA THR A 226 -3.10 -4.23 -14.66
C THR A 226 -3.34 -5.41 -15.59
N LYS A 227 -4.31 -5.31 -16.52
CA LYS A 227 -4.57 -6.33 -17.54
C LYS A 227 -3.38 -6.51 -18.49
N THR A 228 -2.80 -5.40 -18.94
CA THR A 228 -1.62 -5.43 -19.82
C THR A 228 -0.46 -6.11 -19.12
N ASN A 229 -0.13 -5.70 -17.89
CA ASN A 229 0.97 -6.27 -17.12
C ASN A 229 0.75 -7.76 -16.82
N TYR A 230 -0.49 -8.18 -16.51
CA TYR A 230 -0.81 -9.60 -16.36
C TYR A 230 -0.46 -10.41 -17.60
N VAL A 231 -0.87 -9.94 -18.78
CA VAL A 231 -0.59 -10.63 -20.05
C VAL A 231 0.90 -10.67 -20.34
N VAL A 232 1.60 -9.54 -20.20
CA VAL A 232 3.05 -9.44 -20.44
C VAL A 232 3.81 -10.40 -19.52
N MET A 233 3.50 -10.43 -18.22
CA MET A 233 4.16 -11.32 -17.29
C MET A 233 3.83 -12.78 -17.52
N LYS A 234 2.63 -13.10 -17.97
CA LYS A 234 2.26 -14.47 -18.36
C LYS A 234 3.05 -14.95 -19.57
N LEU A 235 3.24 -14.08 -20.57
CA LEU A 235 4.08 -14.38 -21.73
C LEU A 235 5.54 -14.55 -21.34
N ALA A 236 6.09 -13.66 -20.52
CA ALA A 236 7.45 -13.77 -20.00
C ALA A 236 7.68 -15.07 -19.20
N ALA A 237 6.66 -15.48 -18.42
CA ALA A 237 6.70 -16.75 -17.66
C ALA A 237 6.65 -18.00 -18.53
N GLY A 238 6.04 -17.89 -19.70
CA GLY A 238 5.97 -18.99 -20.70
C GLY A 238 7.30 -19.26 -21.41
N GLY A 239 8.29 -18.37 -21.21
CA GLY A 239 9.53 -18.35 -22.00
C GLY A 239 9.20 -17.96 -23.44
N HIS A 240 9.70 -16.82 -23.92
CA HIS A 240 9.79 -16.64 -25.37
C HIS A 240 10.73 -17.73 -25.87
N LYS A 241 10.21 -18.74 -26.53
CA LYS A 241 10.95 -19.48 -27.53
C LYS A 241 11.21 -18.51 -28.69
N ASN A 242 12.11 -17.56 -28.50
CA ASN A 242 12.83 -17.00 -29.61
C ASN A 242 13.84 -18.05 -30.03
N ASP A 243 13.37 -18.96 -30.83
CA ASP A 243 14.18 -19.66 -31.81
C ASP A 243 14.70 -18.56 -32.77
N SER A 244 15.71 -17.84 -32.33
CA SER A 244 16.59 -17.10 -33.22
C SER A 244 17.65 -18.08 -33.63
N GLN A 245 17.38 -18.78 -34.71
CA GLN A 245 18.38 -19.36 -35.57
C GLN A 245 19.34 -18.28 -36.06
#